data_4490f31af61d7438af0ebb6e9a86ba01
#
_entry.id   4490f31af61d7438af0ebb6e9a86ba01
#
_cell.length_a   1.000
_cell.length_b   1.000
_cell.length_c   1.000
_cell.angle_alpha   90.00
_cell.angle_beta   90.00
_cell.angle_gamma   90.00
#
_symmetry.space_group_name_H-M   'P 1'
#
loop_
_entity.id
_entity.type
_entity.pdbx_description
1 polymer ?
#
loop_
_entity_poly.entity_id
_entity_poly.type
_entity_poly.pdbx_seq_one_letter_code
_entity_poly.pdbx_strand_id
1 'polypeptide(L)'
;MTNLFLDISLSQQRCQLIRDDEVLFSASVSTALNGPGEQEGSGCTPRGWHIIRACIGEGQPVNTVFRGRRPTGEIFSPQLAKQFPDKDWILTRIIWLSGLELGRNRLGNVDTMRRYIYIHGTPDSEPMGIAKSHGCIRMHNQDLLTLFDLVKPGLKVLIHE
;
A
#
# COMPACT_ATOMS: atom_id res chain seq x y z
N MET A 1 18.99 16.63 -12.38
CA MET A 1 18.22 16.14 -11.21
C MET A 1 17.54 14.84 -11.55
N THR A 2 17.60 13.90 -10.63
CA THR A 2 16.98 12.59 -10.81
C THR A 2 15.48 12.66 -10.51
N ASN A 3 14.64 12.18 -11.42
CA ASN A 3 13.20 12.08 -11.22
C ASN A 3 12.87 10.67 -10.77
N LEU A 4 12.67 10.48 -9.47
CA LEU A 4 12.36 9.18 -8.87
C LEU A 4 10.97 9.23 -8.24
N PHE A 5 10.11 8.28 -8.59
CA PHE A 5 8.78 8.17 -8.01
C PHE A 5 8.21 6.76 -8.14
N LEU A 6 7.23 6.44 -7.31
CA LEU A 6 6.42 5.24 -7.46
C LEU A 6 5.23 5.54 -8.37
N ASP A 7 5.00 4.66 -9.33
CA ASP A 7 3.83 4.71 -10.21
C ASP A 7 2.93 3.53 -9.89
N ILE A 8 1.69 3.80 -9.48
CA ILE A 8 0.70 2.77 -9.19
C ILE A 8 -0.45 2.90 -10.17
N SER A 9 -0.60 1.92 -11.05
CA SER A 9 -1.68 1.85 -12.03
C SER A 9 -2.81 0.99 -11.49
N LEU A 10 -3.98 1.59 -11.31
CA LEU A 10 -5.17 0.89 -10.84
C LEU A 10 -5.74 -0.02 -11.93
N SER A 11 -5.71 0.41 -13.19
CA SER A 11 -6.21 -0.41 -14.29
C SER A 11 -5.35 -1.63 -14.54
N GLN A 12 -4.04 -1.51 -14.37
CA GLN A 12 -3.09 -2.61 -14.59
C GLN A 12 -2.78 -3.38 -13.31
N GLN A 13 -3.22 -2.89 -12.15
CA GLN A 13 -2.92 -3.48 -10.83
C GLN A 13 -1.43 -3.73 -10.68
N ARG A 14 -0.64 -2.67 -10.89
CA ARG A 14 0.81 -2.74 -10.91
C ARG A 14 1.44 -1.54 -10.20
N CYS A 15 2.53 -1.79 -9.47
CA CYS A 15 3.36 -0.78 -8.84
C CYS A 15 4.76 -0.83 -9.44
N GLN A 16 5.28 0.32 -9.86
CA GLN A 16 6.63 0.43 -10.41
C GLN A 16 7.39 1.57 -9.75
N LEU A 17 8.66 1.34 -9.43
CA LEU A 17 9.58 2.41 -9.05
C LEU A 17 10.31 2.86 -10.31
N ILE A 18 10.18 4.13 -10.66
CA ILE A 18 10.70 4.69 -11.92
C ILE A 18 11.69 5.80 -11.62
N ARG A 19 12.86 5.73 -12.24
CA ARG A 19 13.88 6.78 -12.21
C ARG A 19 14.23 7.18 -13.63
N ASP A 20 13.94 8.43 -14.01
CA ASP A 20 14.29 8.98 -15.33
C ASP A 20 13.89 8.04 -16.47
N ASP A 21 12.62 7.59 -16.46
CA ASP A 21 12.01 6.66 -17.43
C ASP A 21 12.52 5.22 -17.35
N GLU A 22 13.41 4.90 -16.42
CA GLU A 22 13.89 3.54 -16.19
C GLU A 22 13.11 2.88 -15.06
N VAL A 23 12.58 1.68 -15.29
CA VAL A 23 11.88 0.91 -14.25
C VAL A 23 12.91 0.16 -13.40
N LEU A 24 13.02 0.54 -12.13
CA LEU A 24 13.94 -0.08 -11.18
C LEU A 24 13.30 -1.27 -10.45
N PHE A 25 11.97 -1.26 -10.33
CA PHE A 25 11.21 -2.28 -9.60
C PHE A 25 9.81 -2.34 -10.19
N SER A 26 9.25 -3.53 -10.27
CA SER A 26 7.87 -3.72 -10.73
C SER A 26 7.26 -4.90 -9.98
N ALA A 27 6.02 -4.73 -9.53
CA ALA A 27 5.27 -5.79 -8.85
C ALA A 27 3.77 -5.64 -9.11
N SER A 28 3.07 -6.76 -9.13
CA SER A 28 1.60 -6.76 -9.12
C SER A 28 1.09 -6.36 -7.76
N VAL A 29 -0.06 -5.68 -7.74
CA VAL A 29 -0.72 -5.26 -6.50
C VAL A 29 -2.20 -5.65 -6.54
N SER A 30 -2.88 -5.48 -5.40
CA SER A 30 -4.32 -5.59 -5.31
C SER A 30 -4.85 -4.34 -4.61
N THR A 31 -5.53 -3.49 -5.35
CA THR A 31 -6.12 -2.25 -4.85
C THR A 31 -7.60 -2.43 -4.56
N ALA A 32 -8.33 -1.35 -4.33
CA ALA A 32 -9.71 -1.41 -3.86
C ALA A 32 -10.66 -2.15 -4.82
N LEU A 33 -11.42 -3.08 -4.27
CA LEU A 33 -12.52 -3.74 -5.00
C LEU A 33 -13.50 -2.70 -5.56
N ASN A 34 -13.77 -1.64 -4.80
CA ASN A 34 -14.68 -0.57 -5.21
C ASN A 34 -14.09 0.38 -6.25
N GLY A 35 -12.83 0.15 -6.67
CA GLY A 35 -12.18 0.95 -7.70
C GLY A 35 -11.58 2.26 -7.17
N PRO A 36 -11.32 3.22 -8.08
CA PRO A 36 -10.72 4.50 -7.69
C PRO A 36 -11.74 5.42 -7.00
N GLY A 37 -11.26 6.19 -6.03
CA GLY A 37 -12.07 7.17 -5.33
C GLY A 37 -11.37 7.72 -4.10
N GLU A 38 -11.63 8.99 -3.79
CA GLU A 38 -10.94 9.74 -2.75
C GLU A 38 -11.76 9.94 -1.49
N GLN A 39 -13.07 9.70 -1.52
CA GLN A 39 -13.97 9.97 -0.39
C GLN A 39 -13.68 9.04 0.80
N GLU A 40 -13.68 9.61 2.00
CA GLU A 40 -13.63 8.84 3.24
C GLU A 40 -14.83 7.90 3.33
N GLY A 41 -14.59 6.66 3.73
CA GLY A 41 -15.66 5.66 3.85
C GLY A 41 -16.09 5.01 2.54
N SER A 42 -15.51 5.41 1.41
CA SER A 42 -15.88 4.85 0.10
C SER A 42 -15.35 3.43 -0.13
N GLY A 43 -14.28 3.04 0.58
CA GLY A 43 -13.61 1.78 0.31
C GLY A 43 -12.84 1.77 -1.00
N CYS A 44 -12.59 2.94 -1.59
CA CYS A 44 -11.87 3.10 -2.86
C CYS A 44 -10.41 3.46 -2.63
N THR A 45 -9.57 3.25 -3.64
CA THR A 45 -8.18 3.69 -3.62
C THR A 45 -8.08 5.10 -4.20
N PRO A 46 -7.46 6.05 -3.46
CA PRO A 46 -7.38 7.43 -3.92
C PRO A 46 -6.39 7.61 -5.07
N ARG A 47 -6.73 8.52 -5.98
CA ARG A 47 -5.88 8.87 -7.14
C ARG A 47 -5.08 10.13 -6.87
N GLY A 48 -4.12 10.36 -7.74
CA GLY A 48 -3.32 11.60 -7.77
C GLY A 48 -1.97 11.45 -7.13
N TRP A 49 -1.30 12.58 -6.94
CA TRP A 49 0.02 12.62 -6.34
C TRP A 49 -0.05 12.49 -4.84
N HIS A 50 0.84 11.66 -4.33
CA HIS A 50 1.03 11.37 -2.91
C HIS A 50 2.51 11.45 -2.56
N ILE A 51 2.80 11.35 -1.28
CA ILE A 51 4.15 11.22 -0.75
C ILE A 51 4.16 10.08 0.26
N ILE A 52 5.26 9.36 0.36
CA ILE A 52 5.44 8.38 1.43
C ILE A 52 5.59 9.17 2.73
N ARG A 53 4.65 8.98 3.65
CA ARG A 53 4.66 9.62 4.97
C ARG A 53 5.59 8.90 5.93
N ALA A 54 5.53 7.57 5.96
CA ALA A 54 6.28 6.76 6.89
C ALA A 54 6.49 5.35 6.33
N CYS A 55 7.65 4.77 6.66
CA CYS A 55 7.98 3.38 6.37
C CYS A 55 8.09 2.65 7.72
N ILE A 56 7.21 1.70 7.96
CA ILE A 56 7.01 1.08 9.27
C ILE A 56 7.29 -0.42 9.22
N GLY A 57 8.01 -0.93 10.21
CA GLY A 57 8.24 -2.36 10.38
C GLY A 57 9.64 -2.84 10.01
N GLU A 58 10.60 -1.91 9.85
CA GLU A 58 11.99 -2.30 9.57
C GLU A 58 12.49 -3.28 10.63
N GLY A 59 13.13 -4.36 10.15
CA GLY A 59 13.70 -5.39 11.04
C GLY A 59 12.71 -6.41 11.55
N GLN A 60 11.41 -6.23 11.33
CA GLN A 60 10.42 -7.21 11.72
C GLN A 60 10.44 -8.41 10.79
N PRO A 61 10.13 -9.62 11.30
CA PRO A 61 10.02 -10.80 10.45
C PRO A 61 8.94 -10.65 9.37
N VAL A 62 9.10 -11.36 8.25
CA VAL A 62 8.04 -11.50 7.26
C VAL A 62 6.78 -12.06 7.92
N ASN A 63 5.60 -11.66 7.48
CA ASN A 63 4.30 -12.06 8.05
C ASN A 63 4.02 -11.50 9.44
N THR A 64 4.83 -10.59 9.96
CA THR A 64 4.49 -9.86 11.19
C THR A 64 3.12 -9.21 11.03
N VAL A 65 2.23 -9.43 11.99
CA VAL A 65 0.89 -8.83 11.99
C VAL A 65 0.96 -7.43 12.59
N PHE A 66 0.42 -6.45 11.87
CA PHE A 66 0.34 -5.06 12.31
C PHE A 66 -1.09 -4.70 12.69
N ARG A 67 -1.23 -3.89 13.74
CA ARG A 67 -2.49 -3.28 14.16
C ARG A 67 -2.21 -1.85 14.60
N GLY A 68 -3.01 -0.90 14.08
CA GLY A 68 -2.78 0.51 14.38
C GLY A 68 -1.36 0.96 14.06
N ARG A 69 -0.80 0.43 13.00
CA ARG A 69 0.57 0.72 12.51
C ARG A 69 1.67 0.28 13.48
N ARG A 70 1.39 -0.72 14.31
CA ARG A 70 2.37 -1.28 15.25
C ARG A 70 2.42 -2.79 15.12
N PRO A 71 3.62 -3.40 15.24
CA PRO A 71 3.70 -4.86 15.27
C PRO A 71 3.03 -5.38 16.53
N THR A 72 2.24 -6.45 16.37
CA THR A 72 1.49 -7.06 17.49
C THR A 72 2.31 -8.10 18.25
N GLY A 73 3.43 -8.56 17.68
CA GLY A 73 4.18 -9.71 18.18
C GLY A 73 3.70 -11.04 17.60
N GLU A 74 2.59 -11.02 16.88
CA GLU A 74 2.08 -12.21 16.21
C GLU A 74 2.66 -12.34 14.80
N ILE A 75 2.85 -13.58 14.35
CA ILE A 75 3.24 -13.91 12.98
C ILE A 75 2.04 -14.60 12.33
N PHE A 76 1.64 -14.10 11.16
CA PHE A 76 0.52 -14.69 10.43
C PHE A 76 0.77 -16.15 10.10
N SER A 77 -0.25 -16.97 10.28
CA SER A 77 -0.23 -18.40 9.95
C SER A 77 -1.62 -18.80 9.47
N PRO A 78 -1.73 -19.95 8.73
CA PRO A 78 -3.05 -20.49 8.37
C PRO A 78 -3.95 -20.76 9.57
N GLN A 79 -3.37 -21.11 10.72
CA GLN A 79 -4.13 -21.33 11.95
C GLN A 79 -4.74 -20.04 12.47
N LEU A 80 -3.95 -18.95 12.45
CA LEU A 80 -4.42 -17.63 12.87
C LEU A 80 -5.54 -17.14 11.93
N ALA A 81 -5.41 -17.40 10.64
CA ALA A 81 -6.43 -17.08 9.66
C ALA A 81 -7.75 -17.76 9.94
N LYS A 82 -7.73 -19.01 10.38
CA LYS A 82 -8.93 -19.77 10.73
C LYS A 82 -9.64 -19.20 11.96
N GLN A 83 -8.90 -18.61 12.90
CA GLN A 83 -9.48 -17.98 14.09
C GLN A 83 -10.19 -16.68 13.75
N PHE A 84 -9.75 -15.98 12.70
CA PHE A 84 -10.29 -14.68 12.27
C PHE A 84 -10.51 -14.68 10.76
N PRO A 85 -11.50 -15.44 10.26
CA PRO A 85 -11.65 -15.70 8.82
C PRO A 85 -11.99 -14.46 7.99
N ASP A 86 -12.58 -13.44 8.61
CA ASP A 86 -13.02 -12.23 7.90
C ASP A 86 -12.08 -11.05 8.09
N LYS A 87 -10.94 -11.27 8.72
CA LYS A 87 -10.02 -10.18 9.02
C LYS A 87 -9.21 -9.77 7.80
N ASP A 88 -9.11 -8.46 7.59
CA ASP A 88 -8.21 -7.87 6.60
C ASP A 88 -6.81 -7.75 7.22
N TRP A 89 -5.92 -8.63 6.81
CA TRP A 89 -4.58 -8.74 7.41
C TRP A 89 -3.64 -7.71 6.83
N ILE A 90 -2.95 -6.97 7.70
CA ILE A 90 -1.85 -6.07 7.33
C ILE A 90 -0.57 -6.71 7.84
N LEU A 91 0.26 -7.16 6.92
CA LEU A 91 1.43 -7.99 7.23
C LEU A 91 2.74 -7.36 6.74
N THR A 92 3.83 -7.75 7.39
CA THR A 92 5.20 -7.61 6.91
C THR A 92 5.77 -6.21 7.03
N ARG A 93 5.17 -5.23 6.35
CA ARG A 93 5.59 -3.82 6.35
C ARG A 93 4.40 -2.92 6.05
N ILE A 94 4.51 -1.67 6.46
CA ILE A 94 3.56 -0.62 6.10
C ILE A 94 4.33 0.53 5.46
N ILE A 95 3.92 0.93 4.26
CA ILE A 95 4.34 2.17 3.62
C ILE A 95 3.11 3.07 3.63
N TRP A 96 3.09 4.05 4.51
CA TRP A 96 1.93 4.92 4.74
C TRP A 96 1.98 6.13 3.83
N LEU A 97 0.88 6.45 3.15
CA LEU A 97 0.80 7.51 2.16
C LEU A 97 0.09 8.74 2.69
N SER A 98 0.52 9.91 2.23
CA SER A 98 -0.19 11.20 2.39
C SER A 98 -0.45 11.80 1.03
N GLY A 99 -1.63 12.43 0.86
CA GLY A 99 -1.94 13.14 -0.37
C GLY A 99 -1.18 14.44 -0.51
N LEU A 100 -0.90 14.85 -1.73
CA LEU A 100 -0.25 16.12 -2.06
C LEU A 100 -1.20 17.14 -2.69
N GLU A 101 -2.40 16.72 -3.09
CA GLU A 101 -3.34 17.57 -3.84
C GLU A 101 -4.50 18.01 -2.94
N LEU A 102 -4.44 19.25 -2.48
CA LEU A 102 -5.44 19.82 -1.58
C LEU A 102 -6.84 19.75 -2.22
N GLY A 103 -7.80 19.22 -1.46
CA GLY A 103 -9.19 19.08 -1.91
C GLY A 103 -9.45 17.87 -2.80
N ARG A 104 -8.41 17.18 -3.25
CA ARG A 104 -8.55 15.94 -4.02
C ARG A 104 -8.20 14.70 -3.21
N ASN A 105 -7.02 14.70 -2.57
CA ASN A 105 -6.56 13.59 -1.74
C ASN A 105 -5.90 14.05 -0.45
N ARG A 106 -6.01 15.34 -0.13
CA ARG A 106 -5.44 15.94 1.07
C ARG A 106 -6.47 16.83 1.75
N LEU A 107 -6.60 16.66 3.07
CA LEU A 107 -7.51 17.37 3.98
C LEU A 107 -8.99 17.08 3.72
N GLY A 108 -9.87 17.62 4.55
CA GLY A 108 -11.30 17.42 4.46
C GLY A 108 -11.69 15.95 4.58
N ASN A 109 -12.67 15.54 3.79
CA ASN A 109 -13.19 14.16 3.77
C ASN A 109 -12.56 13.31 2.67
N VAL A 110 -11.43 13.77 2.11
CA VAL A 110 -10.69 13.07 1.05
C VAL A 110 -9.24 12.80 1.43
N ASP A 111 -8.88 12.95 2.68
CA ASP A 111 -7.49 12.91 3.13
C ASP A 111 -6.93 11.49 3.17
N THR A 112 -6.02 11.18 2.27
CA THR A 112 -5.39 9.85 2.14
C THR A 112 -4.74 9.41 3.46
N MET A 113 -4.01 10.28 4.14
CA MET A 113 -3.32 9.95 5.39
C MET A 113 -4.31 9.53 6.48
N ARG A 114 -5.39 10.28 6.65
CA ARG A 114 -6.43 10.02 7.66
C ARG A 114 -7.30 8.83 7.32
N ARG A 115 -7.34 8.44 6.05
CA ARG A 115 -8.02 7.22 5.62
C ARG A 115 -7.16 5.98 5.82
N TYR A 116 -5.92 6.14 6.31
CA TYR A 116 -4.97 5.05 6.57
C TYR A 116 -4.71 4.21 5.32
N ILE A 117 -4.40 4.89 4.22
CA ILE A 117 -4.05 4.22 2.96
C ILE A 117 -2.57 3.84 2.98
N TYR A 118 -2.32 2.53 2.95
CA TYR A 118 -0.97 1.94 3.01
C TYR A 118 -0.69 1.09 1.79
N ILE A 119 0.61 0.94 1.48
CA ILE A 119 1.09 -0.23 0.74
C ILE A 119 1.52 -1.22 1.82
N HIS A 120 0.95 -2.42 1.82
CA HIS A 120 1.22 -3.40 2.87
C HIS A 120 1.20 -4.83 2.34
N GLY A 121 1.80 -5.75 3.12
CA GLY A 121 1.74 -7.17 2.85
C GLY A 121 0.40 -7.78 3.23
N THR A 122 0.17 -8.97 2.73
CA THR A 122 -1.09 -9.71 2.87
C THR A 122 -0.75 -11.21 2.88
N PRO A 123 -1.65 -12.11 3.32
CA PRO A 123 -1.37 -13.53 3.20
C PRO A 123 -0.98 -13.93 1.78
N ASP A 124 0.00 -14.82 1.65
CA ASP A 124 0.52 -15.24 0.34
C ASP A 124 -0.55 -15.91 -0.54
N SER A 125 -1.63 -16.38 0.07
CA SER A 125 -2.78 -16.96 -0.64
C SER A 125 -3.63 -15.91 -1.36
N GLU A 126 -3.50 -14.63 -1.00
CA GLU A 126 -4.28 -13.56 -1.65
C GLU A 126 -3.75 -13.29 -3.05
N PRO A 127 -4.63 -13.21 -4.05
CA PRO A 127 -4.19 -12.96 -5.42
C PRO A 127 -3.76 -11.52 -5.63
N MET A 128 -2.75 -11.33 -6.47
CA MET A 128 -2.35 -10.01 -6.97
C MET A 128 -2.80 -9.87 -8.42
N GLY A 129 -2.84 -8.64 -8.92
CA GLY A 129 -3.32 -8.35 -10.27
C GLY A 129 -4.84 -8.22 -10.37
N ILE A 130 -5.55 -8.40 -9.28
CA ILE A 130 -7.01 -8.31 -9.20
C ILE A 130 -7.37 -7.40 -8.03
N ALA A 131 -8.28 -6.45 -8.24
CA ALA A 131 -8.72 -5.51 -7.22
C ALA A 131 -9.63 -6.19 -6.19
N LYS A 132 -9.16 -6.29 -4.94
CA LYS A 132 -9.89 -6.99 -3.86
C LYS A 132 -9.78 -6.31 -2.50
N SER A 133 -9.02 -5.22 -2.36
CA SER A 133 -8.81 -4.57 -1.07
C SER A 133 -9.96 -3.65 -0.68
N HIS A 134 -9.84 -3.03 0.51
CA HIS A 134 -10.79 -2.06 1.04
C HIS A 134 -10.28 -0.61 0.93
N GLY A 135 -9.30 -0.37 0.04
CA GLY A 135 -8.71 0.95 -0.20
C GLY A 135 -7.19 0.94 -0.24
N CYS A 136 -6.55 0.17 0.62
CA CYS A 136 -5.09 0.03 0.65
C CYS A 136 -4.56 -0.70 -0.59
N ILE A 137 -3.26 -0.63 -0.79
CA ILE A 137 -2.55 -1.29 -1.89
C ILE A 137 -1.85 -2.52 -1.31
N ARG A 138 -2.40 -3.70 -1.59
CA ARG A 138 -1.82 -4.98 -1.16
C ARG A 138 -0.71 -5.40 -2.12
N MET A 139 0.36 -5.95 -1.57
CA MET A 139 1.50 -6.46 -2.35
C MET A 139 1.97 -7.77 -1.73
N HIS A 140 2.49 -8.69 -2.55
CA HIS A 140 3.12 -9.90 -2.01
C HIS A 140 4.25 -9.54 -1.07
N ASN A 141 4.39 -10.31 0.02
CA ASN A 141 5.35 -9.99 1.09
C ASN A 141 6.78 -9.86 0.59
N GLN A 142 7.22 -10.74 -0.32
CA GLN A 142 8.60 -10.69 -0.84
C GLN A 142 8.83 -9.46 -1.72
N ASP A 143 7.86 -9.10 -2.56
CA ASP A 143 7.93 -7.90 -3.37
C ASP A 143 7.97 -6.65 -2.48
N LEU A 144 7.14 -6.65 -1.43
CA LEU A 144 7.09 -5.54 -0.48
C LEU A 144 8.41 -5.35 0.25
N LEU A 145 9.06 -6.44 0.67
CA LEU A 145 10.38 -6.36 1.32
C LEU A 145 11.41 -5.74 0.39
N THR A 146 11.39 -6.12 -0.89
CA THR A 146 12.28 -5.54 -1.90
C THR A 146 12.01 -4.04 -2.07
N LEU A 147 10.73 -3.68 -2.22
CA LEU A 147 10.34 -2.28 -2.37
C LEU A 147 10.73 -1.44 -1.14
N PHE A 148 10.49 -1.98 0.05
CA PHE A 148 10.74 -1.29 1.31
C PHE A 148 12.21 -0.83 1.42
N ASP A 149 13.14 -1.65 0.93
CA ASP A 149 14.56 -1.33 0.94
C ASP A 149 14.96 -0.28 -0.12
N LEU A 150 14.10 -0.03 -1.11
CA LEU A 150 14.37 0.88 -2.21
C LEU A 150 13.76 2.27 -2.01
N VAL A 151 12.84 2.42 -1.07
CA VAL A 151 12.09 3.67 -0.86
C VAL A 151 12.35 4.24 0.52
N LYS A 152 11.96 5.50 0.70
CA LYS A 152 12.06 6.18 2.00
C LYS A 152 10.98 7.25 2.11
N PRO A 153 10.67 7.72 3.34
CA PRO A 153 9.74 8.84 3.51
C PRO A 153 10.18 10.03 2.67
N GLY A 154 9.20 10.71 2.06
CA GLY A 154 9.43 11.84 1.17
C GLY A 154 9.39 11.49 -0.31
N LEU A 155 9.45 10.22 -0.67
CA LEU A 155 9.35 9.79 -2.07
C LEU A 155 7.94 10.05 -2.58
N LYS A 156 7.83 10.61 -3.80
CA LYS A 156 6.54 10.85 -4.44
C LYS A 156 5.93 9.55 -4.98
N VAL A 157 4.61 9.50 -4.93
CA VAL A 157 3.83 8.35 -5.40
C VAL A 157 2.68 8.87 -6.24
N LEU A 158 2.58 8.40 -7.47
CA LEU A 158 1.46 8.72 -8.36
C LEU A 158 0.52 7.52 -8.44
N ILE A 159 -0.74 7.71 -8.06
CA ILE A 159 -1.79 6.69 -8.22
C ILE A 159 -2.73 7.16 -9.32
N HIS A 160 -2.92 6.33 -10.34
CA HIS A 160 -3.75 6.67 -11.50
C HIS A 160 -4.48 5.44 -12.04
N GLU A 161 -5.49 5.68 -12.86
CA GLU A 161 -6.27 4.63 -13.53
C GLU A 161 -5.54 3.92 -14.65
#